data_80c6e63df58d6e1a1b63f4b59e2135e8
#
_entry.id   80c6e63df58d6e1a1b63f4b59e2135e8
#
_cell.length_a   1.000
_cell.length_b   1.000
_cell.length_c   1.000
_cell.angle_alpha   90.00
_cell.angle_beta   90.00
_cell.angle_gamma   90.00
#
_symmetry.space_group_name_H-M   'P 1'
#
loop_
_entity.id
_entity.type
_entity.pdbx_description
1 polymer ?
#
loop_
_entity_poly.entity_id
_entity_poly.type
_entity_poly.pdbx_seq_one_letter_code
_entity_poly.pdbx_strand_id
1 'polypeptide(L)'
;MTYPTWAGLAVVALLGLGPAAVAETPPPLSPAVAPARIAGSGLNVIDLEAQKAWYVSMLGLSVVATYQRNGAPFEYVMGLKAPGAILGLLKTARPPGPNGFGRVILETPDARALAGVLAARGVAMREVVPNVAYFITDPEGNAIELYTPPKR
;
A
#
# COMPACT_ATOMS: atom_id res chain seq x y z
N MET A 1 52.41 57.34 -10.63
CA MET A 1 51.92 56.00 -10.14
C MET A 1 50.58 55.75 -10.78
N THR A 2 50.60 54.94 -11.82
CA THR A 2 49.43 54.63 -12.66
C THR A 2 49.05 53.18 -12.37
N TYR A 3 47.80 52.94 -11.94
CA TYR A 3 47.25 51.61 -11.72
C TYR A 3 46.58 51.11 -13.00
N PRO A 4 46.79 49.84 -13.43
CA PRO A 4 46.10 49.27 -14.56
C PRO A 4 44.71 48.77 -14.15
N THR A 5 43.70 49.20 -14.90
CA THR A 5 42.32 48.70 -14.82
C THR A 5 42.23 47.33 -15.52
N TRP A 6 41.83 46.30 -14.75
CA TRP A 6 41.48 44.97 -15.28
C TRP A 6 40.00 44.96 -15.66
N ALA A 7 39.72 44.99 -16.95
CA ALA A 7 38.39 44.69 -17.48
C ALA A 7 38.17 43.19 -17.47
N GLY A 8 37.44 42.65 -16.51
CA GLY A 8 37.02 41.26 -16.47
C GLY A 8 35.83 41.07 -17.41
N LEU A 9 36.02 40.28 -18.48
CA LEU A 9 34.92 39.75 -19.30
C LEU A 9 34.19 38.67 -18.50
N ALA A 10 32.97 38.94 -18.06
CA ALA A 10 32.07 37.92 -17.55
C ALA A 10 31.41 37.16 -18.71
N VAL A 11 31.85 35.93 -18.96
CA VAL A 11 31.17 35.03 -19.87
C VAL A 11 29.95 34.43 -19.13
N VAL A 12 28.78 34.96 -19.45
CA VAL A 12 27.52 34.35 -19.00
C VAL A 12 27.26 33.14 -19.87
N ALA A 13 27.54 31.96 -19.34
CA ALA A 13 27.10 30.69 -19.95
C ALA A 13 25.58 30.55 -19.79
N LEU A 14 24.81 30.81 -20.86
CA LEU A 14 23.40 30.40 -20.93
C LEU A 14 23.36 28.86 -20.96
N LEU A 15 23.12 28.26 -19.78
CA LEU A 15 22.69 26.87 -19.71
C LEU A 15 21.28 26.79 -20.29
N GLY A 16 21.19 26.29 -21.52
CA GLY A 16 19.90 26.01 -22.16
C GLY A 16 19.12 24.96 -21.34
N LEU A 17 18.09 25.43 -20.67
CA LEU A 17 17.08 24.54 -20.14
C LEU A 17 16.37 23.90 -21.34
N GLY A 18 16.78 22.68 -21.69
CA GLY A 18 16.04 21.86 -22.65
C GLY A 18 14.60 21.66 -22.14
N PRO A 19 13.61 21.48 -23.03
CA PRO A 19 12.23 21.25 -22.60
C PRO A 19 12.22 20.05 -21.64
N ALA A 20 11.65 20.28 -20.44
CA ALA A 20 11.42 19.20 -19.49
C ALA A 20 10.59 18.13 -20.20
N ALA A 21 11.12 16.91 -20.31
CA ALA A 21 10.39 15.78 -20.87
C ALA A 21 9.12 15.61 -20.02
N VAL A 22 7.96 15.86 -20.64
CA VAL A 22 6.68 15.57 -20.01
C VAL A 22 6.63 14.06 -19.81
N ALA A 23 6.66 13.61 -18.55
CA ALA A 23 6.56 12.19 -18.25
C ALA A 23 5.23 11.67 -18.81
N GLU A 24 5.32 10.75 -19.76
CA GLU A 24 4.15 10.14 -20.39
C GLU A 24 3.34 9.42 -19.31
N THR A 25 2.04 9.74 -19.22
CA THR A 25 1.14 9.08 -18.27
C THR A 25 1.05 7.59 -18.64
N PRO A 26 1.36 6.67 -17.72
CA PRO A 26 1.29 5.24 -18.04
C PRO A 26 -0.13 4.85 -18.46
N PRO A 27 -0.29 3.89 -19.38
CA PRO A 27 -1.60 3.45 -19.83
C PRO A 27 -2.44 2.93 -18.65
N PRO A 28 -3.78 3.03 -18.73
CA PRO A 28 -4.68 2.53 -17.69
C PRO A 28 -4.47 1.04 -17.44
N LEU A 29 -4.79 0.59 -16.23
CA LEU A 29 -4.74 -0.83 -15.88
C LEU A 29 -5.82 -1.60 -16.65
N SER A 30 -5.49 -2.83 -17.08
CA SER A 30 -6.50 -3.73 -17.64
C SER A 30 -7.57 -4.06 -16.59
N PRO A 31 -8.86 -4.13 -16.94
CA PRO A 31 -9.92 -4.54 -16.01
C PRO A 31 -9.69 -5.90 -15.35
N ALA A 32 -8.93 -6.78 -15.99
CA ALA A 32 -8.58 -8.09 -15.43
C ALA A 32 -7.68 -8.02 -14.19
N VAL A 33 -6.97 -6.90 -13.99
CA VAL A 33 -6.03 -6.74 -12.87
C VAL A 33 -6.29 -5.47 -12.06
N ALA A 34 -7.06 -4.52 -12.61
CA ALA A 34 -7.38 -3.28 -11.91
C ALA A 34 -8.08 -3.55 -10.56
N PRO A 35 -7.84 -2.73 -9.51
CA PRO A 35 -8.64 -2.82 -8.31
C PRO A 35 -10.14 -2.68 -8.64
N ALA A 36 -10.94 -3.64 -8.14
CA ALA A 36 -12.38 -3.67 -8.38
C ALA A 36 -13.15 -2.79 -7.37
N ARG A 37 -12.64 -2.72 -6.14
CA ARG A 37 -13.24 -1.93 -5.06
C ARG A 37 -12.26 -1.70 -3.91
N ILE A 38 -12.56 -0.73 -3.05
CA ILE A 38 -11.97 -0.65 -1.71
C ILE A 38 -12.65 -1.71 -0.87
N ALA A 39 -11.90 -2.76 -0.46
CA ALA A 39 -12.46 -3.85 0.32
C ALA A 39 -12.67 -3.45 1.79
N GLY A 40 -11.81 -2.59 2.33
CA GLY A 40 -11.87 -2.15 3.71
C GLY A 40 -10.59 -1.48 4.18
N SER A 41 -10.34 -1.60 5.47
CA SER A 41 -9.13 -1.09 6.11
C SER A 41 -8.46 -2.16 6.98
N GLY A 42 -7.20 -1.94 7.34
CA GLY A 42 -6.46 -2.79 8.25
C GLY A 42 -5.95 -2.00 9.45
N LEU A 43 -6.01 -2.63 10.61
CA LEU A 43 -5.42 -2.13 11.86
C LEU A 43 -4.18 -2.96 12.21
N ASN A 44 -3.17 -2.28 12.69
CA ASN A 44 -2.02 -2.91 13.33
C ASN A 44 -2.31 -3.11 14.81
N VAL A 45 -2.23 -4.34 15.29
CA VAL A 45 -2.59 -4.70 16.66
C VAL A 45 -1.45 -5.48 17.33
N ILE A 46 -1.29 -5.33 18.64
CA ILE A 46 -0.26 -6.04 19.41
C ILE A 46 -0.80 -7.39 19.88
N ASP A 47 -1.95 -7.38 20.53
CA ASP A 47 -2.63 -8.60 21.00
C ASP A 47 -3.77 -8.95 20.02
N LEU A 48 -3.44 -9.83 19.08
CA LEU A 48 -4.35 -10.21 18.01
C LEU A 48 -5.59 -10.95 18.54
N GLU A 49 -5.41 -11.81 19.56
CA GLU A 49 -6.52 -12.59 20.12
C GLU A 49 -7.47 -11.71 20.95
N ALA A 50 -6.93 -10.84 21.77
CA ALA A 50 -7.75 -9.90 22.56
C ALA A 50 -8.55 -8.97 21.64
N GLN A 51 -7.93 -8.46 20.58
CA GLN A 51 -8.63 -7.59 19.62
C GLN A 51 -9.72 -8.36 18.87
N LYS A 52 -9.45 -9.57 18.37
CA LYS A 52 -10.48 -10.40 17.76
C LYS A 52 -11.65 -10.63 18.71
N ALA A 53 -11.39 -11.03 19.95
CA ALA A 53 -12.43 -11.27 20.95
C ALA A 53 -13.28 -10.03 21.20
N TRP A 54 -12.65 -8.85 21.26
CA TRP A 54 -13.36 -7.58 21.46
C TRP A 54 -14.29 -7.28 20.27
N TYR A 55 -13.80 -7.36 19.01
CA TYR A 55 -14.62 -7.09 17.83
C TYR A 55 -15.78 -8.09 17.67
N VAL A 56 -15.57 -9.35 18.04
CA VAL A 56 -16.64 -10.36 18.03
C VAL A 56 -17.69 -10.06 19.09
N SER A 57 -17.28 -9.83 20.34
CA SER A 57 -18.23 -9.69 21.46
C SER A 57 -18.94 -8.33 21.49
N MET A 58 -18.24 -7.24 21.14
CA MET A 58 -18.80 -5.89 21.26
C MET A 58 -19.50 -5.40 19.99
N LEU A 59 -19.04 -5.82 18.82
CA LEU A 59 -19.56 -5.32 17.54
C LEU A 59 -20.17 -6.40 16.65
N GLY A 60 -20.16 -7.66 17.09
CA GLY A 60 -20.76 -8.77 16.35
C GLY A 60 -20.06 -9.13 15.04
N LEU A 61 -18.80 -8.73 14.89
CA LEU A 61 -18.01 -9.16 13.74
C LEU A 61 -17.70 -10.66 13.86
N SER A 62 -17.45 -11.32 12.73
CA SER A 62 -16.98 -12.70 12.67
C SER A 62 -15.67 -12.77 11.89
N VAL A 63 -14.85 -13.77 12.19
CA VAL A 63 -13.66 -14.08 11.40
C VAL A 63 -14.09 -14.66 10.06
N VAL A 64 -13.76 -14.01 8.95
CA VAL A 64 -14.04 -14.45 7.59
C VAL A 64 -12.84 -15.11 6.91
N ALA A 65 -11.62 -14.76 7.36
CA ALA A 65 -10.39 -15.43 6.96
C ALA A 65 -9.35 -15.34 8.07
N THR A 66 -8.43 -16.30 8.10
CA THR A 66 -7.27 -16.35 9.02
C THR A 66 -6.02 -16.62 8.21
N TYR A 67 -5.03 -15.74 8.32
CA TYR A 67 -3.71 -15.96 7.74
C TYR A 67 -2.73 -16.39 8.81
N GLN A 68 -1.94 -17.44 8.51
CA GLN A 68 -0.99 -18.05 9.43
C GLN A 68 0.43 -17.98 8.89
N ARG A 69 1.38 -17.88 9.81
CA ARG A 69 2.81 -18.01 9.54
C ARG A 69 3.42 -18.94 10.59
N ASN A 70 4.13 -19.98 10.14
CA ASN A 70 4.68 -21.00 11.02
C ASN A 70 3.65 -21.61 11.99
N GLY A 71 2.44 -21.88 11.48
CA GLY A 71 1.35 -22.49 12.26
C GLY A 71 0.63 -21.54 13.24
N ALA A 72 1.02 -20.28 13.34
CA ALA A 72 0.38 -19.30 14.21
C ALA A 72 -0.34 -18.20 13.41
N PRO A 73 -1.55 -17.79 13.82
CA PRO A 73 -2.23 -16.66 13.22
C PRO A 73 -1.39 -15.38 13.33
N PHE A 74 -1.26 -14.65 12.22
CA PHE A 74 -0.68 -13.31 12.21
C PHE A 74 -1.66 -12.25 11.73
N GLU A 75 -2.77 -12.66 11.11
CA GLU A 75 -3.83 -11.76 10.69
C GLU A 75 -5.19 -12.44 10.74
N TYR A 76 -6.19 -11.72 11.23
CA TYR A 76 -7.61 -12.03 11.08
C TYR A 76 -8.26 -11.02 10.16
N VAL A 77 -9.00 -11.51 9.16
CA VAL A 77 -9.93 -10.69 8.39
C VAL A 77 -11.30 -10.83 9.03
N MET A 78 -11.82 -9.71 9.51
CA MET A 78 -13.12 -9.64 10.18
C MET A 78 -14.18 -9.10 9.23
N GLY A 79 -15.42 -9.54 9.38
CA GLY A 79 -16.54 -9.07 8.58
C GLY A 79 -17.87 -9.21 9.32
N LEU A 80 -18.92 -8.60 8.77
CA LEU A 80 -20.30 -8.76 9.19
C LEU A 80 -20.96 -9.91 8.41
N LYS A 81 -22.15 -10.37 8.87
CA LYS A 81 -22.94 -11.39 8.15
C LYS A 81 -23.29 -10.96 6.73
N ALA A 82 -23.64 -9.69 6.53
CA ALA A 82 -23.90 -9.16 5.19
C ALA A 82 -22.58 -8.95 4.45
N PRO A 83 -22.50 -9.25 3.14
CA PRO A 83 -21.35 -8.91 2.32
C PRO A 83 -21.07 -7.42 2.40
N GLY A 84 -19.82 -7.06 2.59
CA GLY A 84 -19.44 -5.64 2.73
C GLY A 84 -17.95 -5.46 2.89
N ALA A 85 -17.58 -4.32 3.50
CA ALA A 85 -16.20 -4.03 3.83
C ALA A 85 -15.66 -4.99 4.88
N ILE A 86 -14.36 -5.23 4.81
CA ILE A 86 -13.61 -6.04 5.77
C ILE A 86 -12.74 -5.16 6.67
N LEU A 87 -12.42 -5.68 7.85
CA LEU A 87 -11.44 -5.12 8.77
C LEU A 87 -10.32 -6.15 8.97
N GLY A 88 -9.13 -5.85 8.50
CA GLY A 88 -7.93 -6.67 8.75
C GLY A 88 -7.34 -6.33 10.12
N LEU A 89 -7.11 -7.31 10.98
CA LEU A 89 -6.37 -7.18 12.23
C LEU A 89 -4.99 -7.83 12.05
N LEU A 90 -3.95 -7.03 11.80
CA LEU A 90 -2.59 -7.50 11.56
C LEU A 90 -1.75 -7.39 12.82
N LYS A 91 -1.21 -8.52 13.30
CA LYS A 91 -0.30 -8.56 14.45
C LYS A 91 1.00 -7.81 14.14
N THR A 92 1.39 -6.89 15.00
CA THR A 92 2.64 -6.15 14.92
C THR A 92 3.39 -6.18 16.25
N ALA A 93 4.72 -6.12 16.19
CA ALA A 93 5.56 -5.96 17.36
C ALA A 93 5.67 -4.50 17.84
N ARG A 94 5.24 -3.54 17.04
CA ARG A 94 5.25 -2.12 17.40
C ARG A 94 3.87 -1.69 17.87
N PRO A 95 3.78 -0.83 18.91
CA PRO A 95 2.53 -0.19 19.25
C PRO A 95 1.97 0.49 18.00
N PRO A 96 0.67 0.33 17.71
CA PRO A 96 0.04 1.13 16.67
C PRO A 96 0.23 2.60 17.02
N GLY A 97 0.41 3.46 16.00
CA GLY A 97 0.32 4.90 16.18
C GLY A 97 -1.01 5.29 16.84
N PRO A 98 -1.24 6.58 17.13
CA PRO A 98 -2.37 7.04 17.95
C PRO A 98 -3.75 6.50 17.55
N ASN A 99 -3.89 6.03 16.30
CA ASN A 99 -5.17 5.56 15.77
C ASN A 99 -5.15 4.08 15.32
N GLY A 100 -4.04 3.35 15.46
CA GLY A 100 -3.93 1.94 15.04
C GLY A 100 -4.13 1.72 13.52
N PHE A 101 -4.42 2.76 12.72
CA PHE A 101 -4.65 2.63 11.29
C PHE A 101 -3.41 2.11 10.59
N GLY A 102 -3.57 1.03 9.84
CA GLY A 102 -2.45 0.36 9.19
C GLY A 102 -2.41 0.57 7.69
N ARG A 103 -3.53 0.46 7.00
CA ARG A 103 -3.58 0.44 5.53
C ARG A 103 -4.98 0.53 4.95
N VAL A 104 -5.09 0.96 3.70
CA VAL A 104 -6.26 0.75 2.84
C VAL A 104 -6.15 -0.61 2.17
N ILE A 105 -7.24 -1.35 2.04
CA ILE A 105 -7.30 -2.64 1.34
C ILE A 105 -8.07 -2.46 0.03
N LEU A 106 -7.39 -2.70 -1.09
CA LEU A 106 -7.96 -2.69 -2.43
C LEU A 106 -8.14 -4.12 -2.91
N GLU A 107 -9.39 -4.51 -3.18
CA GLU A 107 -9.68 -5.80 -3.79
C GLU A 107 -9.43 -5.76 -5.30
N THR A 108 -8.74 -6.76 -5.79
CA THR A 108 -8.44 -6.94 -7.21
C THR A 108 -8.71 -8.40 -7.62
N PRO A 109 -9.12 -8.65 -8.86
CA PRO A 109 -9.29 -10.01 -9.37
C PRO A 109 -8.00 -10.85 -9.31
N ASP A 110 -6.84 -10.22 -9.50
CA ASP A 110 -5.53 -10.88 -9.47
C ASP A 110 -4.46 -9.92 -8.90
N ALA A 111 -4.21 -10.03 -7.58
CA ALA A 111 -3.23 -9.21 -6.88
C ALA A 111 -1.80 -9.47 -7.37
N ARG A 112 -1.48 -10.72 -7.75
CA ARG A 112 -0.17 -11.07 -8.29
C ARG A 112 0.09 -10.41 -9.64
N ALA A 113 -0.89 -10.50 -10.55
CA ALA A 113 -0.76 -9.86 -11.87
C ALA A 113 -0.68 -8.34 -11.75
N LEU A 114 -1.51 -7.73 -10.89
CA LEU A 114 -1.45 -6.29 -10.61
C LEU A 114 -0.10 -5.90 -10.03
N ALA A 115 0.41 -6.68 -9.08
CA ALA A 115 1.75 -6.46 -8.49
C ALA A 115 2.84 -6.46 -9.58
N GLY A 116 2.80 -7.40 -10.53
CA GLY A 116 3.73 -7.43 -11.67
C GLY A 116 3.66 -6.18 -12.56
N VAL A 117 2.44 -5.71 -12.85
CA VAL A 117 2.23 -4.47 -13.63
C VAL A 117 2.80 -3.25 -12.90
N LEU A 118 2.56 -3.14 -11.59
CA LEU A 118 3.05 -2.02 -10.79
C LEU A 118 4.57 -2.06 -10.61
N ALA A 119 5.18 -3.25 -10.47
CA ALA A 119 6.63 -3.42 -10.47
C ALA A 119 7.27 -2.90 -11.76
N ALA A 120 6.67 -3.23 -12.90
CA ALA A 120 7.14 -2.73 -14.20
C ALA A 120 7.02 -1.20 -14.32
N ARG A 121 6.20 -0.55 -13.50
CA ARG A 121 6.07 0.92 -13.38
C ARG A 121 6.96 1.52 -12.29
N GLY A 122 7.84 0.72 -11.67
CA GLY A 122 8.77 1.17 -10.64
C GLY A 122 8.19 1.25 -9.24
N VAL A 123 6.98 0.71 -9.00
CA VAL A 123 6.38 0.68 -7.65
C VAL A 123 7.02 -0.44 -6.85
N ALA A 124 7.65 -0.09 -5.71
CA ALA A 124 8.16 -1.08 -4.78
C ALA A 124 7.02 -1.82 -4.08
N MET A 125 7.19 -3.14 -3.88
CA MET A 125 6.17 -3.97 -3.25
C MET A 125 6.76 -5.05 -2.36
N ARG A 126 5.93 -5.57 -1.46
CA ARG A 126 6.24 -6.69 -0.59
C ARG A 126 5.09 -7.69 -0.60
N GLU A 127 5.36 -8.93 -0.99
CA GLU A 127 4.40 -10.02 -0.82
C GLU A 127 4.23 -10.35 0.66
N VAL A 128 2.98 -10.45 1.11
CA VAL A 128 2.62 -10.72 2.51
C VAL A 128 1.99 -12.10 2.66
N VAL A 129 1.08 -12.40 1.75
CA VAL A 129 0.47 -13.74 1.62
C VAL A 129 0.72 -14.21 0.18
N PRO A 130 1.37 -15.36 -0.04
CA PRO A 130 1.73 -15.82 -1.37
C PRO A 130 0.55 -15.80 -2.35
N ASN A 131 0.72 -15.07 -3.46
CA ASN A 131 -0.25 -14.88 -4.54
C ASN A 131 -1.61 -14.23 -4.14
N VAL A 132 -1.79 -13.84 -2.88
CA VAL A 132 -3.06 -13.33 -2.33
C VAL A 132 -2.96 -11.86 -1.96
N ALA A 133 -1.90 -11.46 -1.25
CA ALA A 133 -1.79 -10.12 -0.73
C ALA A 133 -0.39 -9.53 -0.91
N TYR A 134 -0.34 -8.29 -1.40
CA TYR A 134 0.87 -7.50 -1.63
C TYR A 134 0.71 -6.12 -1.00
N PHE A 135 1.75 -5.65 -0.32
CA PHE A 135 1.81 -4.27 0.20
C PHE A 135 2.61 -3.40 -0.76
N ILE A 136 2.07 -2.23 -1.02
CA ILE A 136 2.72 -1.12 -1.71
C ILE A 136 2.60 0.14 -0.85
N THR A 137 3.29 1.20 -1.24
CA THR A 137 3.11 2.54 -0.67
C THR A 137 2.81 3.54 -1.78
N ASP A 138 1.98 4.53 -1.46
CA ASP A 138 1.80 5.68 -2.31
C ASP A 138 3.02 6.65 -2.20
N PRO A 139 3.10 7.73 -2.98
CA PRO A 139 4.22 8.68 -2.93
C PRO A 139 4.44 9.35 -1.58
N GLU A 140 3.42 9.43 -0.72
CA GLU A 140 3.51 9.99 0.64
C GLU A 140 3.81 8.93 1.71
N GLY A 141 3.94 7.65 1.31
CA GLY A 141 4.27 6.54 2.21
C GLY A 141 3.06 5.89 2.87
N ASN A 142 1.83 6.19 2.44
CA ASN A 142 0.65 5.52 2.97
C ASN A 142 0.60 4.06 2.50
N ALA A 143 0.34 3.15 3.43
CA ALA A 143 0.28 1.73 3.13
C ALA A 143 -1.01 1.34 2.41
N ILE A 144 -0.87 0.58 1.34
CA ILE A 144 -1.97 0.03 0.54
C ILE A 144 -1.74 -1.47 0.43
N GLU A 145 -2.77 -2.26 0.68
CA GLU A 145 -2.80 -3.69 0.42
C GLU A 145 -3.58 -3.99 -0.85
N LEU A 146 -2.95 -4.69 -1.78
CA LEU A 146 -3.61 -5.30 -2.94
C LEU A 146 -4.02 -6.71 -2.53
N TYR A 147 -5.29 -7.04 -2.64
CA TYR A 147 -5.85 -8.27 -2.09
C TYR A 147 -6.75 -8.99 -3.10
N THR A 148 -6.52 -10.28 -3.29
CA THR A 148 -7.43 -11.17 -4.03
C THR A 148 -8.15 -12.08 -3.02
N PRO A 149 -9.48 -11.97 -2.87
CA PRO A 149 -10.21 -12.83 -1.95
C PRO A 149 -10.18 -14.30 -2.41
N PRO A 150 -10.22 -15.26 -1.48
CA PRO A 150 -10.35 -16.67 -1.82
C PRO A 150 -11.60 -16.91 -2.67
N LYS A 151 -11.48 -17.76 -3.68
CA LYS A 151 -12.66 -18.21 -4.45
C LYS A 151 -13.58 -18.95 -3.49
N ARG A 152 -14.82 -18.52 -3.41
CA ARG A 152 -15.88 -19.19 -2.66
C ARG A 152 -16.36 -20.43 -3.41
#